data_b1c77f18702dccad85af349cdeb134f6
#
_entry.id   b1c77f18702dccad85af349cdeb134f6
#
_cell.length_a   1.000
_cell.length_b   1.000
_cell.length_c   1.000
_cell.angle_alpha   90.00
_cell.angle_beta   90.00
_cell.angle_gamma   90.00
#
_symmetry.space_group_name_H-M   'P 1'
#
loop_
_entity.id
_entity.type
_entity.pdbx_description
1 polymer ?
#
loop_
_entity_poly.entity_id
_entity_poly.type
_entity_poly.pdbx_seq_one_letter_code
_entity_poly.pdbx_strand_id
1 'polypeptide(L)'
;MRKITNLIGKEKILLVFTNQLRQKLGAMPFADQYTTSGGKALQFHASVRLRLKQVGKLKEKINGVEEIVGSEVEVAVVKNRMGPPNRKVRYNIFYRQGIDDYGGWLKMMKNYKVVKQSGPICKYVDESTGEIITFYGKDLQQLCEDRPEIKEQMYKNTCDQYVMKYQHEDKQDMDPDVVIDENGI
;
A
#
# COMPACT_ATOMS: atom_id res chain seq x y z
N MET A 1 3.27 10.41 -26.08
CA MET A 1 3.51 10.74 -24.65
C MET A 1 3.84 12.22 -24.42
N ARG A 2 4.84 12.86 -25.04
CA ARG A 2 5.19 14.28 -24.77
C ARG A 2 4.00 15.25 -24.86
N LYS A 3 3.19 15.17 -25.93
CA LYS A 3 2.00 16.05 -26.11
C LYS A 3 0.97 15.85 -24.99
N ILE A 4 0.73 14.59 -24.60
CA ILE A 4 -0.23 14.24 -23.55
C ILE A 4 0.28 14.74 -22.18
N THR A 5 1.56 14.58 -21.87
CA THR A 5 2.14 15.00 -20.58
C THR A 5 1.99 16.51 -20.37
N ASN A 6 2.23 17.33 -21.41
CA ASN A 6 2.06 18.77 -21.31
C ASN A 6 0.59 19.18 -21.07
N LEU A 7 -0.35 18.51 -21.76
CA LEU A 7 -1.79 18.77 -21.59
C LEU A 7 -2.25 18.39 -20.17
N ILE A 8 -1.89 17.21 -19.70
CA ILE A 8 -2.23 16.72 -18.36
C ILE A 8 -1.71 17.67 -17.28
N GLY A 9 -0.45 18.16 -17.43
CA GLY A 9 0.14 19.09 -16.47
C GLY A 9 -0.58 20.43 -16.43
N LYS A 10 -1.00 20.97 -17.58
CA LYS A 10 -1.76 22.23 -17.67
C LYS A 10 -3.15 22.10 -17.05
N GLU A 11 -3.85 21.03 -17.38
CA GLU A 11 -5.24 20.80 -16.96
C GLU A 11 -5.37 20.10 -15.60
N LYS A 12 -4.25 19.82 -14.90
CA LYS A 12 -4.22 19.13 -13.60
C LYS A 12 -4.98 17.80 -13.58
N ILE A 13 -4.89 17.02 -14.65
CA ILE A 13 -5.61 15.75 -14.83
C ILE A 13 -4.78 14.61 -14.22
N LEU A 14 -5.42 13.73 -13.42
CA LEU A 14 -4.86 12.45 -13.06
C LEU A 14 -5.09 11.44 -14.18
N LEU A 15 -4.02 10.97 -14.81
CA LEU A 15 -4.07 9.95 -15.84
C LEU A 15 -3.54 8.62 -15.30
N VAL A 16 -4.37 7.58 -15.31
CA VAL A 16 -4.03 6.23 -14.89
C VAL A 16 -3.98 5.30 -16.09
N PHE A 17 -2.85 4.60 -16.26
CA PHE A 17 -2.68 3.56 -17.27
C PHE A 17 -2.63 2.19 -16.64
N THR A 18 -3.43 1.26 -17.13
CA THR A 18 -3.27 -0.16 -16.85
C THR A 18 -2.45 -0.81 -17.95
N ASN A 19 -1.50 -1.68 -17.59
CA ASN A 19 -0.66 -2.38 -18.55
C ASN A 19 -0.37 -3.80 -18.08
N GLN A 20 -0.27 -4.74 -19.00
CA GLN A 20 0.03 -6.12 -18.70
C GLN A 20 1.54 -6.33 -18.56
N LEU A 21 1.94 -7.07 -17.53
CA LEU A 21 3.32 -7.53 -17.35
C LEU A 21 3.58 -8.76 -18.23
N ARG A 22 4.72 -8.75 -18.88
CA ARG A 22 5.25 -9.89 -19.64
C ARG A 22 6.58 -10.33 -19.04
N GLN A 23 6.83 -11.61 -19.01
CA GLN A 23 8.12 -12.15 -18.59
C GLN A 23 9.15 -11.90 -19.68
N LYS A 24 10.34 -11.45 -19.29
CA LYS A 24 11.48 -11.31 -20.19
C LYS A 24 12.13 -12.69 -20.38
N LEU A 25 12.18 -13.16 -21.59
CA LEU A 25 12.94 -14.37 -21.94
C LEU A 25 14.44 -14.06 -21.80
N GLY A 26 15.17 -14.93 -21.11
CA GLY A 26 16.63 -14.78 -20.94
C GLY A 26 17.07 -13.70 -19.93
N ALA A 27 16.18 -13.19 -19.08
CA ALA A 27 16.58 -12.27 -18.03
C ALA A 27 17.43 -12.99 -16.97
N MET A 28 18.55 -12.34 -16.56
CA MET A 28 19.38 -12.83 -15.48
C MET A 28 18.59 -12.97 -14.18
N PRO A 29 18.90 -13.94 -13.29
CA PRO A 29 18.14 -14.18 -12.05
C PRO A 29 18.01 -12.95 -11.14
N PHE A 30 18.97 -12.05 -11.18
CA PHE A 30 19.03 -10.83 -10.35
C PHE A 30 18.41 -9.60 -11.05
N ALA A 31 18.10 -9.66 -12.35
CA ALA A 31 17.48 -8.56 -13.08
C ALA A 31 15.95 -8.57 -12.95
N ASP A 32 15.31 -7.43 -13.21
CA ASP A 32 13.84 -7.37 -13.28
C ASP A 32 13.35 -8.26 -14.41
N GLN A 33 12.71 -9.37 -14.04
CA GLN A 33 12.25 -10.40 -14.97
C GLN A 33 10.99 -9.99 -15.75
N TYR A 34 10.43 -8.83 -15.44
CA TYR A 34 9.19 -8.38 -16.06
C TYR A 34 9.41 -7.16 -16.95
N THR A 35 8.64 -7.09 -18.01
CA THR A 35 8.55 -5.94 -18.90
C THR A 35 7.10 -5.59 -19.18
N THR A 36 6.86 -4.38 -19.63
CA THR A 36 5.54 -3.90 -20.03
C THR A 36 5.48 -3.73 -21.55
N SER A 37 4.32 -3.96 -22.13
CA SER A 37 4.06 -3.64 -23.54
C SER A 37 4.14 -2.12 -23.77
N GLY A 38 4.45 -1.68 -24.98
CA GLY A 38 4.47 -0.25 -25.35
C GLY A 38 5.79 0.49 -25.12
N GLY A 39 6.88 -0.25 -24.88
CA GLY A 39 8.23 0.30 -24.80
C GLY A 39 8.50 1.09 -23.50
N LYS A 40 9.62 1.84 -23.50
CA LYS A 40 10.11 2.54 -22.30
C LYS A 40 9.41 3.88 -22.03
N ALA A 41 8.63 4.42 -22.98
CA ALA A 41 8.05 5.76 -22.85
C ALA A 41 7.14 5.94 -21.63
N LEU A 42 6.25 4.97 -21.35
CA LEU A 42 5.40 4.99 -20.15
C LEU A 42 6.23 4.93 -18.87
N GLN A 43 7.31 4.16 -18.88
CA GLN A 43 8.19 4.02 -17.70
C GLN A 43 8.89 5.34 -17.36
N PHE A 44 9.29 6.13 -18.37
CA PHE A 44 9.93 7.42 -18.16
C PHE A 44 8.93 8.51 -17.72
N HIS A 45 7.77 8.57 -18.35
CA HIS A 45 6.80 9.65 -18.11
C HIS A 45 5.97 9.44 -16.82
N ALA A 46 5.72 8.21 -16.40
CA ALA A 46 4.95 7.93 -15.19
C ALA A 46 5.63 8.49 -13.94
N SER A 47 4.91 9.24 -13.12
CA SER A 47 5.36 9.73 -11.82
C SER A 47 5.34 8.61 -10.77
N VAL A 48 4.31 7.78 -10.78
CA VAL A 48 4.17 6.62 -9.91
C VAL A 48 3.95 5.38 -10.76
N ARG A 49 4.59 4.26 -10.40
CA ARG A 49 4.37 2.95 -11.03
C ARG A 49 4.13 1.91 -9.94
N LEU A 50 3.00 1.27 -10.04
CA LEU A 50 2.61 0.17 -9.16
C LEU A 50 2.67 -1.14 -9.94
N ARG A 51 3.18 -2.19 -9.29
CA ARG A 51 3.15 -3.56 -9.80
C ARG A 51 2.22 -4.37 -8.91
N LEU A 52 1.18 -4.93 -9.50
CA LEU A 52 0.24 -5.80 -8.82
C LEU A 52 0.57 -7.25 -9.16
N LYS A 53 0.61 -8.10 -8.14
CA LYS A 53 0.85 -9.53 -8.29
C LYS A 53 -0.10 -10.31 -7.38
N GLN A 54 -0.82 -11.27 -7.92
CA GLN A 54 -1.55 -12.23 -7.11
C GLN A 54 -0.54 -13.13 -6.38
N VAL A 55 -0.62 -13.19 -5.06
CA VAL A 55 0.29 -13.96 -4.21
C VAL A 55 -0.39 -15.12 -3.50
N GLY A 56 -1.73 -15.10 -3.43
CA GLY A 56 -2.51 -16.15 -2.80
C GLY A 56 -3.93 -16.23 -3.33
N LYS A 57 -4.63 -17.29 -2.96
CA LYS A 57 -6.06 -17.52 -3.17
C LYS A 57 -6.74 -17.52 -1.81
N LEU A 58 -7.84 -16.80 -1.67
CA LEU A 58 -8.68 -16.82 -0.47
C LEU A 58 -9.68 -17.96 -0.62
N LYS A 59 -9.75 -18.81 0.38
CA LYS A 59 -10.61 -19.99 0.40
C LYS A 59 -11.53 -19.93 1.60
N GLU A 60 -12.78 -20.31 1.39
CA GLU A 60 -13.79 -20.46 2.44
C GLU A 60 -14.49 -21.81 2.30
N LYS A 61 -14.91 -22.35 3.44
CA LYS A 61 -15.76 -23.56 3.46
C LYS A 61 -17.22 -23.15 3.38
N ILE A 62 -17.84 -23.38 2.23
CA ILE A 62 -19.26 -23.15 1.99
C ILE A 62 -19.94 -24.50 1.92
N ASN A 63 -20.89 -24.77 2.81
CA ASN A 63 -21.59 -26.08 2.90
C ASN A 63 -20.64 -27.30 2.96
N GLY A 64 -19.50 -27.15 3.66
CA GLY A 64 -18.51 -28.21 3.80
C GLY A 64 -17.53 -28.36 2.63
N VAL A 65 -17.73 -27.63 1.54
CA VAL A 65 -16.85 -27.62 0.35
C VAL A 65 -15.94 -26.39 0.40
N GLU A 66 -14.65 -26.59 0.10
CA GLU A 66 -13.67 -25.51 0.02
C GLU A 66 -13.82 -24.78 -1.32
N GLU A 67 -14.22 -23.53 -1.29
CA GLU A 67 -14.37 -22.66 -2.45
C GLU A 67 -13.36 -21.53 -2.46
N ILE A 68 -12.93 -21.10 -3.65
CA ILE A 68 -12.07 -19.94 -3.83
C ILE A 68 -12.96 -18.71 -3.94
N VAL A 69 -12.94 -17.86 -2.90
CA VAL A 69 -13.80 -16.68 -2.79
C VAL A 69 -13.09 -15.38 -3.15
N GLY A 70 -11.75 -15.44 -3.35
CA GLY A 70 -11.00 -14.23 -3.64
C GLY A 70 -9.51 -14.48 -3.88
N SER A 71 -8.76 -13.41 -3.92
CA SER A 71 -7.32 -13.42 -4.15
C SER A 71 -6.60 -12.47 -3.19
N GLU A 72 -5.46 -12.89 -2.66
CA GLU A 72 -4.52 -11.98 -2.02
C GLU A 72 -3.61 -11.36 -3.08
N VAL A 73 -3.51 -10.03 -3.09
CA VAL A 73 -2.72 -9.26 -4.05
C VAL A 73 -1.64 -8.48 -3.34
N GLU A 74 -0.41 -8.57 -3.81
CA GLU A 74 0.71 -7.73 -3.42
C GLU A 74 0.85 -6.58 -4.41
N VAL A 75 0.86 -5.34 -3.91
CA VAL A 75 1.19 -4.14 -4.65
C VAL A 75 2.59 -3.70 -4.26
N ALA A 76 3.44 -3.55 -5.25
CA ALA A 76 4.79 -3.00 -5.07
C ALA A 76 4.91 -1.65 -5.78
N VAL A 77 5.40 -0.64 -5.08
CA VAL A 77 5.74 0.67 -5.63
C VAL A 77 7.08 0.57 -6.34
N VAL A 78 7.06 0.40 -7.66
CA VAL A 78 8.27 0.20 -8.47
C VAL A 78 8.98 1.52 -8.78
N LYS A 79 8.21 2.60 -8.89
CA LYS A 79 8.71 3.96 -9.10
C LYS A 79 7.81 4.95 -8.38
N ASN A 80 8.42 5.90 -7.69
CA ASN A 80 7.72 7.01 -7.07
C ASN A 80 8.60 8.25 -7.13
N ARG A 81 8.10 9.33 -7.73
CA ARG A 81 8.79 10.63 -7.79
C ARG A 81 8.42 11.56 -6.64
N MET A 82 7.35 11.23 -5.90
CA MET A 82 6.82 12.06 -4.82
C MET A 82 7.16 11.51 -3.43
N GLY A 83 7.90 10.40 -3.38
CA GLY A 83 8.27 9.76 -2.13
C GLY A 83 9.07 8.46 -2.38
N PRO A 84 9.38 7.70 -1.34
CA PRO A 84 10.25 6.53 -1.45
C PRO A 84 9.61 5.42 -2.30
N PRO A 85 10.37 4.84 -3.23
CA PRO A 85 9.98 3.64 -3.97
C PRO A 85 10.16 2.38 -3.11
N ASN A 86 9.93 1.22 -3.71
CA ASN A 86 10.20 -0.13 -3.16
C ASN A 86 9.32 -0.54 -1.96
N ARG A 87 8.26 0.22 -1.64
CA ARG A 87 7.28 -0.19 -0.64
C ARG A 87 6.35 -1.25 -1.20
N LYS A 88 5.90 -2.13 -0.32
CA LYS A 88 4.97 -3.20 -0.67
C LYS A 88 3.83 -3.24 0.34
N VAL A 89 2.64 -3.52 -0.14
CA VAL A 89 1.44 -3.75 0.67
C VAL A 89 0.67 -4.94 0.12
N ARG A 90 0.00 -5.68 0.98
CA ARG A 90 -0.88 -6.77 0.59
C ARG A 90 -2.28 -6.50 1.08
N TYR A 91 -3.25 -6.77 0.21
CA TYR A 91 -4.67 -6.69 0.51
C TYR A 91 -5.43 -7.82 -0.18
N ASN A 92 -6.63 -8.07 0.31
CA ASN A 92 -7.51 -9.08 -0.24
C ASN A 92 -8.48 -8.46 -1.24
N ILE A 93 -8.81 -9.22 -2.28
CA ILE A 93 -9.90 -8.92 -3.21
C ILE A 93 -10.86 -10.08 -3.16
N PHE A 94 -12.06 -9.84 -2.66
CA PHE A 94 -13.15 -10.81 -2.69
C PHE A 94 -13.94 -10.68 -4.00
N TYR A 95 -14.25 -11.80 -4.65
CA TYR A 95 -14.93 -11.78 -5.95
C TYR A 95 -16.35 -11.19 -5.89
N ARG A 96 -17.01 -11.27 -4.73
CA ARG A 96 -18.36 -10.72 -4.53
C ARG A 96 -18.35 -9.29 -4.00
N GLN A 97 -17.38 -8.92 -3.17
CA GLN A 97 -17.36 -7.67 -2.42
C GLN A 97 -16.33 -6.66 -2.94
N GLY A 98 -15.34 -7.12 -3.75
CA GLY A 98 -14.25 -6.29 -4.21
C GLY A 98 -13.09 -6.20 -3.22
N ILE A 99 -12.47 -5.03 -3.13
CA ILE A 99 -11.28 -4.80 -2.30
C ILE A 99 -11.68 -4.76 -0.82
N ASP A 100 -10.95 -5.53 0.00
CA ASP A 100 -11.06 -5.50 1.46
C ASP A 100 -10.21 -4.35 2.03
N ASP A 101 -10.78 -3.15 2.01
CA ASP A 101 -10.11 -1.94 2.50
C ASP A 101 -9.87 -2.02 4.01
N TYR A 102 -10.87 -2.43 4.79
CA TYR A 102 -10.78 -2.47 6.26
C TYR A 102 -9.81 -3.54 6.76
N GLY A 103 -9.77 -4.72 6.14
CA GLY A 103 -8.79 -5.75 6.47
C GLY A 103 -7.36 -5.33 6.12
N GLY A 104 -7.17 -4.68 4.97
CA GLY A 104 -5.90 -4.09 4.57
C GLY A 104 -5.44 -3.00 5.53
N TRP A 105 -6.35 -2.09 5.90
CA TRP A 105 -6.09 -1.02 6.85
C TRP A 105 -5.77 -1.55 8.25
N LEU A 106 -6.52 -2.54 8.74
CA LEU A 106 -6.25 -3.19 10.02
C LEU A 106 -4.85 -3.81 10.08
N LYS A 107 -4.41 -4.46 8.99
CA LYS A 107 -3.02 -4.97 8.89
C LYS A 107 -1.99 -3.85 9.06
N MET A 108 -2.21 -2.71 8.42
CA MET A 108 -1.34 -1.54 8.58
C MET A 108 -1.33 -1.04 10.02
N MET A 109 -2.49 -0.77 10.61
CA MET A 109 -2.60 -0.28 11.99
C MET A 109 -1.88 -1.20 13.00
N LYS A 110 -1.94 -2.52 12.80
CA LYS A 110 -1.21 -3.48 13.62
C LYS A 110 0.31 -3.36 13.44
N ASN A 111 0.78 -3.26 12.19
CA ASN A 111 2.20 -3.16 11.87
C ASN A 111 2.82 -1.89 12.47
N TYR A 112 2.08 -0.78 12.50
CA TYR A 112 2.52 0.49 13.09
C TYR A 112 2.12 0.67 14.55
N LYS A 113 1.58 -0.38 15.19
CA LYS A 113 1.21 -0.38 16.62
C LYS A 113 0.14 0.66 17.00
N VAL A 114 -0.59 1.21 16.03
CA VAL A 114 -1.77 2.04 16.26
C VAL A 114 -2.86 1.23 16.93
N VAL A 115 -3.02 -0.03 16.49
CA VAL A 115 -3.91 -1.02 17.12
C VAL A 115 -3.08 -2.17 17.66
N LYS A 116 -3.29 -2.52 18.93
CA LYS A 116 -2.68 -3.69 19.57
C LYS A 116 -3.64 -4.87 19.45
N GLN A 117 -3.11 -6.05 19.08
CA GLN A 117 -3.89 -7.28 19.01
C GLN A 117 -3.48 -8.24 20.14
N SER A 118 -4.47 -8.82 20.80
CA SER A 118 -4.31 -9.90 21.77
C SER A 118 -5.31 -11.01 21.43
N GLY A 119 -4.80 -12.10 20.85
CA GLY A 119 -5.67 -13.14 20.28
C GLY A 119 -6.58 -12.60 19.19
N PRO A 120 -7.90 -12.85 19.23
CA PRO A 120 -8.85 -12.34 18.24
C PRO A 120 -9.26 -10.87 18.46
N ILE A 121 -8.92 -10.30 19.63
CA ILE A 121 -9.35 -8.97 20.05
C ILE A 121 -8.31 -7.93 19.66
N CYS A 122 -8.77 -6.86 19.05
CA CYS A 122 -8.02 -5.65 18.75
C CYS A 122 -8.34 -4.58 19.80
N LYS A 123 -7.35 -3.77 20.17
CA LYS A 123 -7.46 -2.67 21.14
C LYS A 123 -6.92 -1.39 20.52
N TYR A 124 -7.70 -0.36 20.56
CA TYR A 124 -7.33 1.00 20.18
C TYR A 124 -7.50 1.91 21.40
N VAL A 125 -6.57 2.83 21.60
CA VAL A 125 -6.69 3.86 22.65
C VAL A 125 -7.08 5.15 21.96
N ASP A 126 -8.25 5.67 22.31
CA ASP A 126 -8.69 6.98 21.86
C ASP A 126 -7.83 8.06 22.54
N GLU A 127 -7.07 8.80 21.76
CA GLU A 127 -6.14 9.82 22.28
C GLU A 127 -6.88 11.03 22.86
N SER A 128 -8.13 11.27 22.47
CA SER A 128 -8.92 12.40 22.97
C SER A 128 -9.56 12.16 24.32
N THR A 129 -10.02 10.92 24.55
CA THR A 129 -10.74 10.52 25.77
C THR A 129 -9.93 9.61 26.70
N GLY A 130 -8.89 8.97 26.20
CA GLY A 130 -8.16 7.91 26.90
C GLY A 130 -8.91 6.59 26.99
N GLU A 131 -10.09 6.48 26.35
CA GLU A 131 -10.90 5.27 26.34
C GLU A 131 -10.19 4.14 25.57
N ILE A 132 -10.25 2.92 26.13
CA ILE A 132 -9.75 1.74 25.43
C ILE A 132 -10.92 1.08 24.70
N ILE A 133 -10.91 1.23 23.37
CA ILE A 133 -11.91 0.63 22.48
C ILE A 133 -11.44 -0.78 22.12
N THR A 134 -12.28 -1.77 22.39
CA THR A 134 -12.00 -3.17 22.06
C THR A 134 -12.98 -3.66 20.99
N PHE A 135 -12.45 -4.35 19.96
CA PHE A 135 -13.25 -4.87 18.86
C PHE A 135 -12.61 -6.12 18.24
N TYR A 136 -13.40 -6.92 17.55
CA TYR A 136 -12.85 -7.98 16.69
C TYR A 136 -12.46 -7.41 15.34
N GLY A 137 -11.41 -7.97 14.74
CA GLY A 137 -10.92 -7.46 13.45
C GLY A 137 -11.96 -7.43 12.33
N LYS A 138 -12.92 -8.37 12.35
CA LYS A 138 -14.06 -8.42 11.41
C LYS A 138 -15.07 -7.30 11.60
N ASP A 139 -15.15 -6.75 12.81
CA ASP A 139 -16.15 -5.75 13.18
C ASP A 139 -15.61 -4.31 13.03
N LEU A 140 -14.38 -4.16 12.53
CA LEU A 140 -13.76 -2.84 12.33
C LEU A 140 -14.59 -1.94 11.40
N GLN A 141 -15.15 -2.50 10.34
CA GLN A 141 -16.02 -1.74 9.43
C GLN A 141 -17.21 -1.16 10.15
N GLN A 142 -17.93 -2.00 10.90
CA GLN A 142 -19.10 -1.58 11.68
C GLN A 142 -18.72 -0.52 12.72
N LEU A 143 -17.61 -0.70 13.44
CA LEU A 143 -17.11 0.30 14.40
C LEU A 143 -16.86 1.65 13.72
N CYS A 144 -16.26 1.64 12.52
CA CYS A 144 -15.99 2.86 11.77
C CYS A 144 -17.25 3.54 11.20
N GLU A 145 -18.29 2.76 10.92
CA GLU A 145 -19.59 3.27 10.48
C GLU A 145 -20.38 3.87 11.67
N ASP A 146 -20.35 3.21 12.83
CA ASP A 146 -21.05 3.66 14.04
C ASP A 146 -20.36 4.86 14.71
N ARG A 147 -19.01 4.95 14.59
CA ARG A 147 -18.18 5.99 15.22
C ARG A 147 -17.21 6.62 14.20
N PRO A 148 -17.69 7.54 13.33
CA PRO A 148 -16.86 8.18 12.30
C PRO A 148 -15.67 8.95 12.86
N GLU A 149 -15.79 9.53 14.05
CA GLU A 149 -14.73 10.24 14.75
C GLU A 149 -13.53 9.32 15.07
N ILE A 150 -13.80 8.08 15.47
CA ILE A 150 -12.75 7.08 15.74
C ILE A 150 -12.06 6.66 14.44
N LYS A 151 -12.83 6.52 13.36
CA LYS A 151 -12.28 6.25 12.02
C LYS A 151 -11.27 7.30 11.61
N GLU A 152 -11.63 8.59 11.75
CA GLU A 152 -10.75 9.70 11.38
C GLU A 152 -9.48 9.74 12.23
N GLN A 153 -9.61 9.53 13.55
CA GLN A 153 -8.45 9.44 14.43
C GLN A 153 -7.53 8.28 14.09
N MET A 154 -8.07 7.08 13.92
CA MET A 154 -7.30 5.90 13.50
C MET A 154 -6.57 6.15 12.18
N TYR A 155 -7.26 6.79 11.21
CA TYR A 155 -6.68 7.12 9.92
C TYR A 155 -5.54 8.13 10.07
N LYS A 156 -5.78 9.23 10.81
CA LYS A 156 -4.78 10.25 11.08
C LYS A 156 -3.56 9.65 11.76
N ASN A 157 -3.74 8.90 12.85
CA ASN A 157 -2.64 8.28 13.60
C ASN A 157 -1.83 7.31 12.74
N THR A 158 -2.51 6.57 11.86
CA THR A 158 -1.84 5.68 10.89
C THR A 158 -1.02 6.48 9.88
N CYS A 159 -1.58 7.57 9.34
CA CYS A 159 -0.88 8.44 8.42
C CYS A 159 0.31 9.13 9.09
N ASP A 160 0.15 9.67 10.28
CA ASP A 160 1.22 10.37 11.01
C ASP A 160 2.40 9.45 11.31
N GLN A 161 2.13 8.19 11.66
CA GLN A 161 3.20 7.22 11.88
C GLN A 161 3.84 6.69 10.59
N TYR A 162 3.10 6.65 9.48
CA TYR A 162 3.56 6.06 8.23
C TYR A 162 4.03 7.06 7.19
N VAL A 163 3.28 8.16 7.02
CA VAL A 163 3.52 9.14 5.95
C VAL A 163 4.42 10.27 6.45
N MET A 164 4.14 10.79 7.65
CA MET A 164 4.77 12.00 8.17
C MET A 164 6.19 11.80 8.69
N LYS A 165 6.57 10.61 9.15
CA LYS A 165 7.98 10.35 9.51
C LYS A 165 8.97 10.60 8.35
N TYR A 166 8.49 10.56 7.12
CA TYR A 166 9.31 10.85 5.94
C TYR A 166 9.51 12.33 5.63
N GLN A 167 8.64 13.19 6.15
CA GLN A 167 8.75 14.65 5.95
C GLN A 167 9.50 15.33 7.08
N HIS A 168 9.64 14.66 8.23
CA HIS A 168 10.26 15.19 9.44
C HIS A 168 11.61 14.58 9.82
N GLU A 169 12.12 13.62 9.06
CA GLU A 169 13.57 13.35 9.07
C GLU A 169 14.26 14.52 8.33
N ASP A 170 14.09 15.69 8.92
CA ASP A 170 14.91 16.84 8.60
C ASP A 170 16.37 16.48 8.86
N LYS A 171 17.21 16.89 7.94
CA LYS A 171 18.65 16.84 7.79
C LYS A 171 19.54 16.90 9.04
N GLN A 172 19.02 16.75 10.23
CA GLN A 172 19.74 16.82 11.50
C GLN A 172 20.23 15.47 12.03
N ASP A 173 19.71 14.35 11.50
CA ASP A 173 20.12 13.00 11.90
C ASP A 173 20.81 12.22 10.76
N MET A 174 21.42 12.91 9.81
CA MET A 174 22.43 12.25 8.97
C MET A 174 23.63 11.99 9.85
N ASP A 175 23.84 10.73 10.19
CA ASP A 175 25.04 10.24 10.82
C ASP A 175 26.26 10.85 10.07
N PRO A 176 27.12 11.66 10.75
CA PRO A 176 28.23 12.33 10.10
C PRO A 176 29.26 11.35 9.49
N ASP A 177 29.11 10.06 9.76
CA ASP A 177 30.00 9.00 9.26
C ASP A 177 29.52 8.36 7.94
N VAL A 178 28.41 8.79 7.35
CA VAL A 178 28.03 8.35 5.99
C VAL A 178 28.84 9.15 4.97
N VAL A 179 30.04 8.68 4.70
CA VAL A 179 30.87 9.14 3.59
C VAL A 179 30.23 8.65 2.28
N ILE A 180 29.58 9.56 1.57
CA ILE A 180 29.20 9.32 0.17
C ILE A 180 30.51 9.46 -0.62
N ASP A 181 31.07 8.36 -1.09
CA ASP A 181 32.23 8.42 -1.98
C ASP A 181 31.83 9.07 -3.31
N GLU A 182 32.74 9.84 -3.88
CA GLU A 182 32.51 10.69 -5.05
C GLU A 182 32.12 9.92 -6.33
N ASN A 183 31.96 8.62 -6.28
CA ASN A 183 31.66 7.75 -7.42
C ASN A 183 30.21 7.32 -7.56
N GLY A 184 29.31 7.75 -6.67
CA GLY A 184 27.86 7.72 -6.92
C GLY A 184 27.24 6.33 -7.20
N ILE A 185 27.73 5.25 -6.57
CA ILE A 185 27.15 3.92 -6.71
C ILE A 185 26.40 3.56 -5.42
#